data_8a3e048dccc6c5265137afda06bbbc1e
#
_entry.id   8a3e048dccc6c5265137afda06bbbc1e
#
_cell.length_a   1.000
_cell.length_b   1.000
_cell.length_c   1.000
_cell.angle_alpha   90.00
_cell.angle_beta   90.00
_cell.angle_gamma   90.00
#
_symmetry.space_group_name_H-M   'P 1'
#
loop_
_entity.id
_entity.type
_entity.pdbx_description
1 polymer ?
#
loop_
_entity_poly.entity_id
_entity_poly.type
_entity_poly.pdbx_seq_one_letter_code
_entity_poly.pdbx_strand_id
1 'polypeptide(L)'
;MTGLRTLAVEPLTKAGFARFGVVIERDGAEIRMINEGTTTRYHALSQVDVAAGGGMPILSIFAGTPRPAPIAVSMMERHPLGSQAFMPLSDHDWLVVVAPTNADDSAPNFDGLRCFHARGDQGVSYAPNVWHHPLLVRQPQDFLIADRAGPDGEVDSANLQEHWEDMPVAVIKL
;
A
#
# COMPACT_ATOMS: atom_id res chain seq x y z
N MET A 1 -0.45 12.33 31.14
CA MET A 1 -0.91 11.41 30.08
C MET A 1 -0.67 12.13 28.76
N THR A 2 0.39 11.79 28.04
CA THR A 2 0.61 12.28 26.68
C THR A 2 -0.53 11.75 25.82
N GLY A 3 -1.34 12.64 25.29
CA GLY A 3 -2.46 12.26 24.43
C GLY A 3 -1.99 11.45 23.23
N LEU A 4 -2.82 10.50 22.77
CA LEU A 4 -2.55 9.68 21.61
C LEU A 4 -2.22 10.56 20.39
N ARG A 5 -1.11 10.25 19.69
CA ARG A 5 -0.63 11.01 18.53
C ARG A 5 -1.70 11.03 17.43
N THR A 6 -2.04 12.21 16.92
CA THR A 6 -2.84 12.33 15.69
C THR A 6 -1.90 12.41 14.49
N LEU A 7 -2.05 11.52 13.53
CA LEU A 7 -1.30 11.57 12.28
C LEU A 7 -1.81 12.70 11.40
N ALA A 8 -0.87 13.51 10.88
CA ALA A 8 -1.17 14.40 9.77
C ALA A 8 -1.42 13.57 8.51
N VAL A 9 -2.43 13.96 7.74
CA VAL A 9 -2.74 13.33 6.45
C VAL A 9 -2.13 14.20 5.36
N GLU A 10 -1.18 13.63 4.62
CA GLU A 10 -0.42 14.31 3.58
C GLU A 10 -0.91 13.90 2.19
N PRO A 11 -0.88 14.76 1.16
CA PRO A 11 -1.15 14.31 -0.20
C PRO A 11 -0.20 13.20 -0.65
N LEU A 12 -0.73 12.17 -1.30
CA LEU A 12 0.10 11.13 -1.91
C LEU A 12 0.82 11.70 -3.14
N THR A 13 2.15 11.74 -3.09
CA THR A 13 3.00 12.18 -4.21
C THR A 13 4.12 11.19 -4.45
N LYS A 14 4.59 11.09 -5.71
CA LYS A 14 5.73 10.23 -6.08
C LYS A 14 6.95 10.49 -5.20
N ALA A 15 7.29 11.77 -4.98
CA ALA A 15 8.44 12.14 -4.15
C ALA A 15 8.24 11.77 -2.67
N GLY A 16 7.04 12.04 -2.11
CA GLY A 16 6.74 11.73 -0.71
C GLY A 16 6.70 10.24 -0.40
N PHE A 17 6.32 9.42 -1.37
CA PHE A 17 6.18 7.97 -1.24
C PHE A 17 7.41 7.17 -1.68
N ALA A 18 8.39 7.80 -2.34
CA ALA A 18 9.51 7.13 -3.02
C ALA A 18 10.31 6.13 -2.16
N ARG A 19 10.40 6.34 -0.85
CA ARG A 19 11.09 5.41 0.08
C ARG A 19 10.26 4.18 0.47
N PHE A 20 8.97 4.17 0.14
CA PHE A 20 8.03 3.10 0.48
C PHE A 20 7.60 2.28 -0.75
N GLY A 21 7.88 2.81 -1.94
CA GLY A 21 7.47 2.17 -3.19
C GLY A 21 7.14 3.17 -4.29
N VAL A 22 6.17 2.83 -5.11
CA VAL A 22 5.79 3.57 -6.30
C VAL A 22 4.34 4.02 -6.21
N VAL A 23 4.05 5.26 -6.59
CA VAL A 23 2.68 5.73 -6.85
C VAL A 23 2.30 5.35 -8.28
N ILE A 24 1.20 4.60 -8.42
CA ILE A 24 0.66 4.18 -9.71
C ILE A 24 -0.34 5.25 -10.16
N GLU A 25 0.05 6.11 -11.08
CA GLU A 25 -0.79 7.19 -11.61
C GLU A 25 -0.39 7.59 -13.02
N ARG A 26 -1.32 8.21 -13.74
CA ARG A 26 -1.11 8.65 -15.14
C ARG A 26 -0.18 9.85 -15.24
N ASP A 27 -0.19 10.71 -14.23
CA ASP A 27 0.62 11.93 -14.21
C ASP A 27 2.12 11.62 -14.29
N GLY A 28 2.81 12.27 -15.24
CA GLY A 28 4.23 12.04 -15.50
C GLY A 28 4.58 10.66 -16.05
N ALA A 29 3.61 9.86 -16.49
CA ALA A 29 3.87 8.56 -17.12
C ALA A 29 4.38 8.70 -18.56
N GLU A 30 5.18 7.73 -19.01
CA GLU A 30 5.48 7.58 -20.42
C GLU A 30 4.20 7.18 -21.18
N ILE A 31 3.84 7.96 -22.20
CA ILE A 31 2.65 7.72 -23.02
C ILE A 31 3.04 7.06 -24.33
N ARG A 32 2.37 5.97 -24.68
CA ARG A 32 2.48 5.29 -25.96
C ARG A 32 1.11 5.12 -26.58
N MET A 33 0.94 5.64 -27.81
CA MET A 33 -0.25 5.34 -28.60
C MET A 33 -0.09 3.98 -29.24
N ILE A 34 -1.05 3.09 -29.06
CA ILE A 34 -1.07 1.73 -29.59
C ILE A 34 -2.42 1.46 -30.28
N ASN A 35 -2.55 0.29 -30.92
CA ASN A 35 -3.77 -0.14 -31.60
C ASN A 35 -4.29 0.92 -32.58
N GLU A 36 -3.42 1.34 -33.54
CA GLU A 36 -3.75 2.32 -34.59
C GLU A 36 -4.27 3.66 -34.03
N GLY A 37 -3.81 4.06 -32.82
CA GLY A 37 -4.16 5.32 -32.18
C GLY A 37 -5.46 5.28 -31.38
N THR A 38 -6.09 4.13 -31.21
CA THR A 38 -7.33 3.99 -30.42
C THR A 38 -7.11 3.80 -28.95
N THR A 39 -5.85 3.51 -28.53
CA THR A 39 -5.52 3.20 -27.13
C THR A 39 -4.32 4.01 -26.65
N THR A 40 -4.51 4.75 -25.57
CA THR A 40 -3.42 5.42 -24.85
C THR A 40 -2.88 4.49 -23.77
N ARG A 41 -1.61 4.06 -23.90
CA ARG A 41 -0.93 3.26 -22.89
C ARG A 41 -0.09 4.15 -22.00
N TYR A 42 -0.39 4.20 -20.72
CA TYR A 42 0.48 4.74 -19.67
C TYR A 42 1.45 3.62 -19.28
N HIS A 43 2.69 3.73 -19.76
CA HIS A 43 3.60 2.59 -19.82
C HIS A 43 4.36 2.38 -18.51
N ALA A 44 4.44 1.10 -18.06
CA ALA A 44 5.30 0.63 -16.97
C ALA A 44 5.23 1.50 -15.70
N LEU A 45 4.01 1.75 -15.21
CA LEU A 45 3.77 2.57 -14.02
C LEU A 45 4.40 1.98 -12.75
N SER A 46 4.51 0.65 -12.67
CA SER A 46 5.18 -0.08 -11.61
C SER A 46 5.66 -1.44 -12.13
N GLN A 47 6.55 -2.07 -11.38
CA GLN A 47 6.96 -3.46 -11.60
C GLN A 47 6.35 -4.33 -10.51
N VAL A 48 6.02 -5.58 -10.85
CA VAL A 48 5.58 -6.60 -9.90
C VAL A 48 6.80 -7.44 -9.53
N ASP A 49 7.38 -7.17 -8.37
CA ASP A 49 8.56 -7.86 -7.86
C ASP A 49 8.14 -8.95 -6.87
N VAL A 50 8.04 -10.19 -7.34
CA VAL A 50 7.49 -11.33 -6.57
C VAL A 50 8.29 -12.62 -6.72
N ALA A 51 9.40 -12.60 -7.47
CA ALA A 51 10.14 -13.80 -7.85
C ALA A 51 11.01 -14.40 -6.73
N ALA A 52 11.27 -13.65 -5.65
CA ALA A 52 12.09 -14.13 -4.54
C ALA A 52 11.56 -15.45 -3.98
N GLY A 53 12.44 -16.42 -3.73
CA GLY A 53 12.06 -17.74 -3.20
C GLY A 53 11.11 -18.55 -4.10
N GLY A 54 11.11 -18.30 -5.42
CA GLY A 54 10.27 -19.02 -6.37
C GLY A 54 8.80 -18.57 -6.38
N GLY A 55 8.50 -17.38 -5.86
CA GLY A 55 7.14 -16.85 -5.87
C GLY A 55 6.60 -16.52 -7.26
N MET A 56 5.30 -16.46 -7.38
CA MET A 56 4.56 -16.17 -8.62
C MET A 56 3.62 -14.99 -8.44
N PRO A 57 3.43 -14.16 -9.49
CA PRO A 57 2.46 -13.07 -9.42
C PRO A 57 1.03 -13.61 -9.44
N ILE A 58 0.19 -13.06 -8.59
CA ILE A 58 -1.25 -13.30 -8.58
C ILE A 58 -2.02 -11.98 -8.63
N LEU A 59 -3.27 -12.05 -9.09
CA LEU A 59 -4.23 -10.96 -9.06
C LEU A 59 -5.39 -11.33 -8.16
N SER A 60 -5.79 -10.36 -7.33
CA SER A 60 -6.93 -10.50 -6.43
C SER A 60 -7.81 -9.26 -6.49
N ILE A 61 -9.05 -9.37 -6.02
CA ILE A 61 -9.92 -8.22 -5.74
C ILE A 61 -10.10 -8.14 -4.23
N PHE A 62 -9.75 -6.99 -3.65
CA PHE A 62 -10.03 -6.70 -2.25
C PHE A 62 -11.19 -5.74 -2.16
N ALA A 63 -12.30 -6.17 -1.55
CA ALA A 63 -13.46 -5.33 -1.26
C ALA A 63 -13.26 -4.63 0.09
N GLY A 64 -12.92 -3.33 0.04
CA GLY A 64 -12.65 -2.54 1.23
C GLY A 64 -13.93 -2.01 1.89
N THR A 65 -13.99 -2.08 3.22
CA THR A 65 -15.03 -1.47 4.05
C THR A 65 -14.41 -0.45 5.00
N PRO A 66 -14.99 0.75 5.17
CA PRO A 66 -14.46 1.76 6.06
C PRO A 66 -14.35 1.30 7.51
N ARG A 67 -13.26 1.68 8.17
CA ARG A 67 -13.12 1.52 9.62
C ARG A 67 -13.80 2.68 10.35
N PRO A 68 -14.27 2.47 11.60
CA PRO A 68 -14.83 3.54 12.42
C PRO A 68 -13.81 4.69 12.62
N ALA A 69 -14.29 5.94 12.55
CA ALA A 69 -13.48 7.12 12.87
C ALA A 69 -13.55 7.44 14.39
N PRO A 70 -12.47 7.95 14.99
CA PRO A 70 -11.13 8.09 14.44
C PRO A 70 -10.48 6.74 14.19
N ILE A 71 -9.75 6.59 13.09
CA ILE A 71 -9.11 5.31 12.74
C ILE A 71 -7.88 5.13 13.65
N ALA A 72 -7.91 4.06 14.45
CA ALA A 72 -6.81 3.70 15.33
C ALA A 72 -5.75 2.89 14.55
N VAL A 73 -4.49 3.24 14.70
CA VAL A 73 -3.34 2.50 14.16
C VAL A 73 -2.72 1.70 15.30
N SER A 74 -2.91 0.40 15.30
CA SER A 74 -2.36 -0.54 16.30
C SER A 74 -1.68 -1.74 15.65
N MET A 75 -1.69 -1.83 14.33
CA MET A 75 -1.02 -2.91 13.62
C MET A 75 -0.43 -2.41 12.30
N MET A 76 0.62 -3.07 11.87
CA MET A 76 1.25 -2.92 10.56
C MET A 76 1.60 -4.30 10.03
N GLU A 77 1.62 -4.45 8.72
CA GLU A 77 2.06 -5.66 8.05
C GLU A 77 3.15 -5.35 7.02
N ARG A 78 3.93 -6.36 6.64
CA ARG A 78 4.89 -6.27 5.55
C ARG A 78 5.01 -7.59 4.81
N HIS A 79 5.49 -7.52 3.58
CA HIS A 79 5.73 -8.66 2.70
C HIS A 79 7.22 -8.71 2.30
N PRO A 80 8.07 -9.45 3.04
CA PRO A 80 9.52 -9.44 2.79
C PRO A 80 9.95 -9.96 1.42
N LEU A 81 9.18 -10.88 0.84
CA LEU A 81 9.55 -11.59 -0.40
C LEU A 81 8.91 -11.03 -1.67
N GLY A 82 8.10 -9.98 -1.56
CA GLY A 82 7.44 -9.44 -2.74
C GLY A 82 6.85 -8.05 -2.55
N SER A 83 6.69 -7.35 -3.66
CA SER A 83 5.90 -6.13 -3.73
C SER A 83 4.42 -6.45 -3.66
N GLN A 84 3.61 -5.48 -3.18
CA GLN A 84 2.16 -5.57 -3.22
C GLN A 84 1.59 -4.28 -3.81
N ALA A 85 0.86 -4.40 -4.91
CA ALA A 85 0.27 -3.28 -5.61
C ALA A 85 -1.23 -3.22 -5.39
N PHE A 86 -1.73 -2.01 -5.11
CA PHE A 86 -3.14 -1.69 -4.94
C PHE A 86 -3.55 -0.66 -5.98
N MET A 87 -4.57 -0.96 -6.79
CA MET A 87 -5.17 -0.01 -7.72
C MET A 87 -6.67 0.06 -7.49
N PRO A 88 -7.22 1.23 -7.10
CA PRO A 88 -8.66 1.36 -6.91
C PRO A 88 -9.42 1.09 -8.21
N LEU A 89 -10.56 0.41 -8.12
CA LEU A 89 -11.48 0.14 -9.22
C LEU A 89 -12.66 1.13 -9.27
N SER A 90 -12.64 2.12 -8.37
CA SER A 90 -13.58 3.25 -8.32
C SER A 90 -12.80 4.55 -8.20
N ASP A 91 -13.50 5.68 -8.14
CA ASP A 91 -12.91 7.02 -8.03
C ASP A 91 -12.92 7.60 -6.61
N HIS A 92 -13.12 6.75 -5.60
CA HIS A 92 -13.14 7.19 -4.20
C HIS A 92 -11.73 7.30 -3.62
N ASP A 93 -11.48 8.41 -2.92
CA ASP A 93 -10.24 8.64 -2.21
C ASP A 93 -10.07 7.65 -1.06
N TRP A 94 -8.81 7.31 -0.76
CA TRP A 94 -8.45 6.35 0.27
C TRP A 94 -7.19 6.76 1.03
N LEU A 95 -6.79 5.99 2.02
CA LEU A 95 -5.64 6.31 2.86
C LEU A 95 -4.57 5.24 2.75
N VAL A 96 -3.32 5.68 2.76
CA VAL A 96 -2.13 4.85 2.77
C VAL A 96 -1.30 5.17 4.00
N VAL A 97 -1.13 4.21 4.90
CA VAL A 97 -0.33 4.38 6.11
C VAL A 97 0.89 3.49 6.03
N VAL A 98 2.07 4.07 6.21
CA VAL A 98 3.36 3.39 6.10
C VAL A 98 4.29 3.79 7.23
N ALA A 99 5.23 2.93 7.55
CA ALA A 99 6.31 3.21 8.48
C ALA A 99 7.65 2.71 7.92
N PRO A 100 8.77 3.39 8.21
CA PRO A 100 10.08 2.78 8.03
C PRO A 100 10.25 1.63 9.02
N THR A 101 11.19 0.75 8.76
CA THR A 101 11.59 -0.26 9.74
C THR A 101 12.44 0.35 10.85
N ASN A 102 12.49 -0.28 12.02
CA ASN A 102 13.43 0.06 13.09
C ASN A 102 14.88 -0.36 12.73
N ALA A 103 15.83 -0.05 13.60
CA ALA A 103 17.26 -0.22 13.29
C ALA A 103 17.70 -1.68 13.12
N ASP A 104 17.01 -2.63 13.74
CA ASP A 104 17.32 -4.07 13.69
C ASP A 104 16.41 -4.85 12.72
N ASP A 105 15.60 -4.15 11.94
CA ASP A 105 14.64 -4.68 10.97
C ASP A 105 13.59 -5.65 11.56
N SER A 106 13.31 -5.55 12.84
CA SER A 106 12.38 -6.46 13.53
C SER A 106 10.94 -5.94 13.59
N ALA A 107 10.74 -4.61 13.55
CA ALA A 107 9.45 -3.96 13.78
C ALA A 107 9.31 -2.64 13.01
N PRO A 108 8.08 -2.11 12.83
CA PRO A 108 7.90 -0.78 12.30
C PRO A 108 8.44 0.28 13.26
N ASN A 109 9.09 1.31 12.72
CA ASN A 109 9.45 2.51 13.48
C ASN A 109 8.26 3.47 13.47
N PHE A 110 7.47 3.46 14.53
CA PHE A 110 6.27 4.28 14.64
C PHE A 110 6.55 5.79 14.73
N ASP A 111 7.76 6.23 15.11
CA ASP A 111 8.13 7.64 15.07
C ASP A 111 8.13 8.17 13.63
N GLY A 112 8.47 7.31 12.67
CA GLY A 112 8.45 7.59 11.23
C GLY A 112 7.13 7.30 10.53
N LEU A 113 6.05 6.98 11.26
CA LEU A 113 4.73 6.67 10.70
C LEU A 113 4.17 7.86 9.91
N ARG A 114 3.71 7.61 8.70
CA ARG A 114 3.10 8.59 7.80
C ARG A 114 1.76 8.09 7.29
N CYS A 115 0.85 9.04 7.07
CA CYS A 115 -0.45 8.79 6.47
C CYS A 115 -0.59 9.65 5.22
N PHE A 116 -0.89 9.02 4.08
CA PHE A 116 -1.13 9.70 2.82
C PHE A 116 -2.59 9.61 2.43
N HIS A 117 -3.10 10.71 1.88
CA HIS A 117 -4.36 10.78 1.17
C HIS A 117 -4.11 10.47 -0.31
N ALA A 118 -4.61 9.35 -0.77
CA ALA A 118 -4.57 8.93 -2.17
C ALA A 118 -5.91 9.28 -2.84
N ARG A 119 -5.84 9.87 -4.04
CA ARG A 119 -7.04 10.09 -4.86
C ARG A 119 -7.53 8.76 -5.44
N GLY A 120 -8.79 8.70 -5.85
CA GLY A 120 -9.38 7.51 -6.45
C GLY A 120 -8.74 7.06 -7.78
N ASP A 121 -7.92 7.91 -8.42
CA ASP A 121 -7.15 7.59 -9.62
C ASP A 121 -5.68 7.23 -9.33
N GLN A 122 -5.29 7.19 -8.06
CA GLN A 122 -3.95 6.83 -7.61
C GLN A 122 -3.95 5.47 -6.92
N GLY A 123 -3.11 4.57 -7.39
CA GLY A 123 -2.72 3.34 -6.70
C GLY A 123 -1.34 3.47 -6.08
N VAL A 124 -0.95 2.47 -5.32
CA VAL A 124 0.43 2.31 -4.81
C VAL A 124 0.94 0.91 -5.06
N SER A 125 2.25 0.78 -5.18
CA SER A 125 2.95 -0.50 -5.09
C SER A 125 3.95 -0.38 -3.95
N TYR A 126 3.70 -1.06 -2.85
CA TYR A 126 4.67 -1.17 -1.75
C TYR A 126 5.87 -1.97 -2.23
N ALA A 127 7.07 -1.48 -1.95
CA ALA A 127 8.28 -2.25 -2.18
C ALA A 127 8.33 -3.46 -1.22
N PRO A 128 9.08 -4.52 -1.55
CA PRO A 128 9.29 -5.62 -0.61
C PRO A 128 9.74 -5.10 0.76
N ASN A 129 9.26 -5.74 1.82
CA ASN A 129 9.65 -5.45 3.20
C ASN A 129 9.19 -4.09 3.77
N VAL A 130 8.30 -3.36 3.10
CA VAL A 130 7.78 -2.08 3.60
C VAL A 130 6.63 -2.31 4.57
N TRP A 131 6.75 -1.78 5.79
CA TRP A 131 5.67 -1.77 6.76
C TRP A 131 4.54 -0.85 6.31
N HIS A 132 3.34 -1.40 6.21
CA HIS A 132 2.12 -0.65 5.87
C HIS A 132 0.93 -1.17 6.67
N HIS A 133 -0.06 -0.31 6.85
CA HIS A 133 -1.34 -0.70 7.44
C HIS A 133 -2.18 -1.40 6.37
N PRO A 134 -2.93 -2.46 6.69
CA PRO A 134 -3.93 -3.02 5.78
C PRO A 134 -4.84 -1.95 5.18
N LEU A 135 -5.43 -2.26 4.03
CA LEU A 135 -6.26 -1.37 3.25
C LEU A 135 -7.18 -0.48 4.08
N LEU A 136 -7.09 0.83 3.88
CA LEU A 136 -7.90 1.85 4.54
C LEU A 136 -8.71 2.65 3.52
N VAL A 137 -10.00 2.40 3.47
CA VAL A 137 -10.95 3.10 2.60
C VAL A 137 -11.82 4.07 3.39
N ARG A 138 -12.26 5.15 2.74
CA ARG A 138 -13.18 6.14 3.31
C ARG A 138 -14.64 5.85 2.97
N GLN A 139 -14.86 5.12 1.89
CA GLN A 139 -16.15 4.59 1.43
C GLN A 139 -15.92 3.15 0.95
N PRO A 140 -16.96 2.29 0.93
CA PRO A 140 -16.81 0.95 0.36
C PRO A 140 -16.32 1.04 -1.09
N GLN A 141 -15.23 0.32 -1.39
CA GLN A 141 -14.71 0.24 -2.76
C GLN A 141 -13.80 -0.98 -2.94
N ASP A 142 -13.67 -1.39 -4.18
CA ASP A 142 -12.85 -2.52 -4.58
C ASP A 142 -11.50 -2.06 -5.12
N PHE A 143 -10.50 -2.92 -4.95
CA PHE A 143 -9.14 -2.71 -5.44
C PHE A 143 -8.68 -3.93 -6.24
N LEU A 144 -8.05 -3.70 -7.38
CA LEU A 144 -7.21 -4.70 -8.02
C LEU A 144 -5.88 -4.77 -7.27
N ILE A 145 -5.54 -5.96 -6.81
CA ILE A 145 -4.28 -6.24 -6.12
C ILE A 145 -3.41 -7.10 -7.01
N ALA A 146 -2.13 -6.72 -7.15
CA ALA A 146 -1.12 -7.59 -7.71
C ALA A 146 -0.08 -7.87 -6.61
N ASP A 147 0.02 -9.12 -6.21
CA ASP A 147 0.90 -9.56 -5.14
C ASP A 147 1.54 -10.93 -5.43
N ARG A 148 2.06 -11.58 -4.40
CA ARG A 148 2.85 -12.80 -4.51
C ARG A 148 2.12 -14.00 -3.92
N ALA A 149 2.07 -15.09 -4.69
CA ALA A 149 1.82 -16.43 -4.16
C ALA A 149 3.15 -17.14 -3.89
N GLY A 150 3.14 -18.11 -2.99
CA GLY A 150 4.26 -19.03 -2.78
C GLY A 150 4.54 -19.92 -4.01
N PRO A 151 5.64 -20.68 -4.01
CA PRO A 151 6.05 -21.51 -5.14
C PRO A 151 5.07 -22.65 -5.47
N ASP A 152 4.21 -23.02 -4.54
CA ASP A 152 3.13 -24.01 -4.69
C ASP A 152 1.79 -23.39 -5.11
N GLY A 153 1.74 -22.05 -5.25
CA GLY A 153 0.52 -21.30 -5.55
C GLY A 153 -0.42 -21.11 -4.35
N GLU A 154 -0.05 -21.58 -3.18
CA GLU A 154 -0.80 -21.41 -1.94
C GLU A 154 -0.59 -20.02 -1.31
N VAL A 155 -1.42 -19.72 -0.31
CA VAL A 155 -1.28 -18.49 0.48
C VAL A 155 0.13 -18.40 1.05
N ASP A 156 0.82 -17.32 0.73
CA ASP A 156 2.22 -17.12 1.08
C ASP A 156 2.38 -16.63 2.53
N SER A 157 2.04 -17.49 3.49
CA SER A 157 2.16 -17.18 4.91
C SER A 157 3.60 -16.85 5.34
N ALA A 158 4.60 -17.35 4.60
CA ALA A 158 6.00 -17.01 4.84
C ALA A 158 6.34 -15.56 4.40
N ASN A 159 5.51 -14.96 3.56
CA ASN A 159 5.66 -13.61 3.06
C ASN A 159 4.84 -12.58 3.85
N LEU A 160 4.04 -12.98 4.83
CA LEU A 160 3.28 -12.06 5.67
C LEU A 160 3.92 -11.98 7.06
N GLN A 161 4.33 -10.79 7.44
CA GLN A 161 4.76 -10.47 8.80
C GLN A 161 3.88 -9.35 9.34
N GLU A 162 3.28 -9.60 10.49
CA GLU A 162 2.44 -8.63 11.20
C GLU A 162 3.12 -8.16 12.48
N HIS A 163 2.90 -6.90 12.83
CA HIS A 163 3.29 -6.31 14.10
C HIS A 163 2.08 -5.67 14.76
N TRP A 164 1.80 -6.09 15.99
CA TRP A 164 0.65 -5.63 16.77
C TRP A 164 1.10 -4.94 18.04
N GLU A 165 0.42 -3.83 18.36
CA GLU A 165 0.57 -3.11 19.62
C GLU A 165 -0.70 -3.29 20.48
N ASP A 166 -0.53 -3.45 21.78
CA ASP A 166 -1.65 -3.59 22.71
C ASP A 166 -2.58 -2.37 22.75
N MET A 167 -2.00 -1.20 22.45
CA MET A 167 -2.71 0.07 22.40
C MET A 167 -2.40 0.80 21.11
N PRO A 168 -3.34 1.59 20.57
CA PRO A 168 -3.06 2.39 19.38
C PRO A 168 -1.85 3.31 19.58
N VAL A 169 -0.94 3.33 18.63
CA VAL A 169 0.24 4.23 18.60
C VAL A 169 -0.11 5.60 18.04
N ALA A 170 -1.16 5.66 17.22
CA ALA A 170 -1.67 6.89 16.63
C ALA A 170 -3.13 6.76 16.24
N VAL A 171 -3.76 7.90 15.94
CA VAL A 171 -5.09 7.97 15.33
C VAL A 171 -5.08 8.86 14.10
N ILE A 172 -5.94 8.53 13.14
CA ILE A 172 -6.22 9.35 11.97
C ILE A 172 -7.61 9.94 12.15
N LYS A 173 -7.70 11.28 12.14
CA LYS A 173 -8.95 12.02 12.14
C LYS A 173 -9.27 12.41 10.69
N LEU A 174 -10.44 12.02 10.22
CA LEU A 174 -10.95 12.31 8.88
C LEU A 174 -11.79 13.59 8.90
#